data_0d80f25786b30ca3338753f4156cb412
#
_entry.id   0d80f25786b30ca3338753f4156cb412
#
_cell.length_a   1.000
_cell.length_b   1.000
_cell.length_c   1.000
_cell.angle_alpha   90.00
_cell.angle_beta   90.00
_cell.angle_gamma   90.00
#
_symmetry.space_group_name_H-M   'P 1'
#
loop_
_entity.id
_entity.type
_entity.pdbx_description
1 polymer ?
#
loop_
_entity_poly.entity_id
_entity_poly.type
_entity_poly.pdbx_seq_one_letter_code
_entity_poly.pdbx_strand_id
1 'polypeptide(L)'
;MNELKYEFYIAGTPAQVWDTLVSPGQVKQIYYGSVIRSSFKPGELLEYVGPGDGGDETVHVYGTVLEYVPEKTLSFTHKVGPSYLKDRENYESRISWQLEAVGGCTRLTLIHDEWHPDDPSYAASDSAWWHILSNIKTLAETGHTLDFGSF
;
A
#
# COMPACT_ATOMS: atom_id res chain seq x y z
N MET A 1 -13.46 13.38 7.24
CA MET A 1 -12.04 13.66 6.96
C MET A 1 -11.83 13.64 5.45
N ASN A 2 -10.94 14.49 4.99
CA ASN A 2 -10.64 14.59 3.55
C ASN A 2 -9.85 13.37 3.06
N GLU A 3 -9.91 13.10 1.76
CA GLU A 3 -9.07 12.08 1.16
C GLU A 3 -7.59 12.45 1.32
N LEU A 4 -6.75 11.42 1.44
CA LEU A 4 -5.31 11.58 1.29
C LEU A 4 -4.99 11.27 -0.17
N LYS A 5 -4.35 12.20 -0.87
CA LYS A 5 -4.00 12.04 -2.28
C LYS A 5 -2.55 12.44 -2.52
N TYR A 6 -1.83 11.56 -3.20
CA TYR A 6 -0.43 11.76 -3.55
C TYR A 6 -0.25 11.43 -5.03
N GLU A 7 0.41 12.30 -5.78
CA GLU A 7 0.61 12.11 -7.21
C GLU A 7 2.00 12.61 -7.60
N PHE A 8 2.78 11.77 -8.26
CA PHE A 8 4.14 12.11 -8.65
C PHE A 8 4.63 11.19 -9.78
N TYR A 9 5.81 11.49 -10.30
CA TYR A 9 6.37 10.80 -11.45
C TYR A 9 7.58 9.95 -11.04
N ILE A 10 7.67 8.76 -11.64
CA ILE A 10 8.72 7.78 -11.37
C ILE A 10 9.44 7.48 -12.68
N ALA A 11 10.78 7.52 -12.66
CA ALA A 11 11.60 7.14 -13.80
C ALA A 11 11.62 5.60 -13.94
N GLY A 12 10.59 5.08 -14.58
CA GLY A 12 10.40 3.64 -14.77
C GLY A 12 9.15 3.39 -15.58
N THR A 13 9.03 2.17 -16.10
CA THR A 13 7.84 1.74 -16.85
C THR A 13 6.68 1.45 -15.89
N PRO A 14 5.42 1.46 -16.38
CA PRO A 14 4.30 1.00 -15.55
C PRO A 14 4.50 -0.40 -14.98
N ALA A 15 5.12 -1.32 -15.74
CA ALA A 15 5.42 -2.66 -15.26
C ALA A 15 6.36 -2.65 -14.05
N GLN A 16 7.43 -1.84 -14.10
CA GLN A 16 8.37 -1.72 -12.99
C GLN A 16 7.73 -1.14 -11.73
N VAL A 17 6.89 -0.10 -11.89
CA VAL A 17 6.17 0.50 -10.77
C VAL A 17 5.13 -0.48 -10.23
N TRP A 18 4.41 -1.17 -11.11
CA TRP A 18 3.41 -2.17 -10.72
C TRP A 18 4.01 -3.28 -9.86
N ASP A 19 5.20 -3.76 -10.20
CA ASP A 19 5.89 -4.78 -9.43
C ASP A 19 6.14 -4.35 -7.99
N THR A 20 6.39 -3.07 -7.74
CA THR A 20 6.56 -2.58 -6.36
C THR A 20 5.27 -2.66 -5.54
N LEU A 21 4.13 -2.73 -6.20
CA LEU A 21 2.81 -2.77 -5.55
C LEU A 21 2.30 -4.19 -5.33
N VAL A 22 2.67 -5.14 -6.19
CA VAL A 22 2.04 -6.47 -6.18
C VAL A 22 3.02 -7.64 -6.09
N SER A 23 4.28 -7.47 -6.44
CA SER A 23 5.25 -8.58 -6.38
C SER A 23 5.76 -8.79 -4.96
N PRO A 24 5.61 -10.01 -4.38
CA PRO A 24 5.92 -10.23 -2.96
C PRO A 24 7.32 -9.78 -2.53
N GLY A 25 8.34 -10.07 -3.33
CA GLY A 25 9.72 -9.69 -3.01
C GLY A 25 9.95 -8.19 -2.96
N GLN A 26 9.25 -7.42 -3.79
CA GLN A 26 9.36 -5.96 -3.80
C GLN A 26 8.48 -5.31 -2.73
N VAL A 27 7.26 -5.78 -2.57
CA VAL A 27 6.36 -5.31 -1.50
C VAL A 27 7.01 -5.48 -0.13
N LYS A 28 7.70 -6.59 0.10
CA LYS A 28 8.41 -6.86 1.35
C LYS A 28 9.45 -5.78 1.69
N GLN A 29 10.11 -5.21 0.69
CA GLN A 29 11.12 -4.16 0.90
C GLN A 29 10.50 -2.81 1.23
N ILE A 30 9.22 -2.61 0.92
CA ILE A 30 8.52 -1.33 1.05
C ILE A 30 7.62 -1.30 2.28
N TYR A 31 6.96 -2.41 2.60
CA TYR A 31 5.95 -2.51 3.66
C TYR A 31 6.48 -3.19 4.91
N TYR A 32 7.63 -2.74 5.40
CA TYR A 32 8.21 -3.16 6.71
C TYR A 32 8.28 -4.69 6.87
N GLY A 33 8.65 -5.39 5.80
CA GLY A 33 8.76 -6.84 5.80
C GLY A 33 7.48 -7.60 5.47
N SER A 34 6.38 -6.88 5.19
CA SER A 34 5.12 -7.52 4.79
C SER A 34 5.05 -7.78 3.31
N VAL A 35 4.44 -8.91 2.95
CA VAL A 35 4.12 -9.24 1.55
C VAL A 35 2.62 -9.07 1.33
N ILE A 36 2.24 -8.81 0.08
CA ILE A 36 0.83 -8.78 -0.31
C ILE A 36 0.40 -10.19 -0.71
N ARG A 37 -0.75 -10.63 -0.20
CA ARG A 37 -1.29 -11.96 -0.47
C ARG A 37 -2.73 -11.84 -0.94
N SER A 38 -2.99 -12.17 -2.21
CA SER A 38 -4.32 -12.08 -2.81
C SER A 38 -4.36 -12.81 -4.14
N SER A 39 -5.56 -13.24 -4.56
CA SER A 39 -5.81 -13.64 -5.94
C SER A 39 -5.99 -12.46 -6.87
N PHE A 40 -6.14 -11.25 -6.31
CA PHE A 40 -6.43 -10.00 -7.02
C PHE A 40 -7.72 -9.99 -7.83
N LYS A 41 -8.61 -10.93 -7.58
CA LYS A 41 -9.92 -10.93 -8.22
C LYS A 41 -10.88 -10.02 -7.45
N PRO A 42 -11.66 -9.17 -8.12
CA PRO A 42 -12.66 -8.34 -7.44
C PRO A 42 -13.59 -9.18 -6.57
N GLY A 43 -13.83 -8.73 -5.34
CA GLY A 43 -14.60 -9.44 -4.33
C GLY A 43 -13.79 -10.39 -3.46
N GLU A 44 -12.55 -10.69 -3.80
CA GLU A 44 -11.68 -11.60 -3.05
C GLU A 44 -10.84 -10.88 -2.00
N LEU A 45 -10.34 -11.65 -1.05
CA LEU A 45 -9.51 -11.16 0.05
C LEU A 45 -8.16 -10.65 -0.43
N LEU A 46 -7.69 -9.57 0.19
CA LEU A 46 -6.33 -9.06 0.03
C LEU A 46 -5.77 -8.83 1.43
N GLU A 47 -4.53 -9.29 1.66
CA GLU A 47 -3.86 -9.17 2.97
C GLU A 47 -2.43 -8.70 2.80
N TYR A 48 -1.97 -7.86 3.75
CA TYR A 48 -0.54 -7.59 3.95
C TYR A 48 -0.11 -8.38 5.18
N VAL A 49 0.81 -9.32 4.99
CA VAL A 49 1.21 -10.28 5.99
C VAL A 49 2.71 -10.21 6.20
N GLY A 50 3.13 -10.09 7.44
CA GLY A 50 4.54 -9.99 7.77
C GLY A 50 4.81 -10.38 9.22
N PRO A 51 6.07 -10.20 9.68
CA PRO A 51 6.43 -10.52 11.04
C PRO A 51 5.67 -9.66 12.05
N GLY A 52 5.12 -10.29 13.07
CA GLY A 52 4.57 -9.60 14.24
C GLY A 52 5.62 -9.40 15.33
N ASP A 53 5.20 -8.90 16.48
CA ASP A 53 6.09 -8.61 17.62
C ASP A 53 6.87 -9.84 18.09
N GLY A 54 6.26 -11.02 17.99
CA GLY A 54 6.92 -12.29 18.34
C GLY A 54 7.65 -12.96 17.19
N GLY A 55 7.76 -12.29 16.02
CA GLY A 55 8.37 -12.84 14.81
C GLY A 55 7.49 -13.83 14.04
N ASP A 56 6.26 -14.04 14.48
CA ASP A 56 5.29 -14.90 13.83
C ASP A 56 4.57 -14.19 12.68
N GLU A 57 3.92 -14.98 11.83
CA GLU A 57 3.14 -14.45 10.73
C GLU A 57 1.93 -13.67 11.24
N THR A 58 1.82 -12.41 10.89
CA THR A 58 0.74 -11.52 11.33
C THR A 58 0.10 -10.82 10.15
N VAL A 59 -1.22 -10.78 10.12
CA VAL A 59 -1.97 -9.96 9.16
C VAL A 59 -2.01 -8.54 9.70
N HIS A 60 -1.28 -7.63 9.06
CA HIS A 60 -1.22 -6.23 9.47
C HIS A 60 -2.35 -5.40 8.89
N VAL A 61 -2.74 -5.69 7.64
CA VAL A 61 -3.81 -5.02 6.91
C VAL A 61 -4.56 -6.06 6.09
N TYR A 62 -5.86 -5.89 5.96
CA TYR A 62 -6.65 -6.75 5.09
C TYR A 62 -7.85 -5.98 4.53
N GLY A 63 -8.42 -6.52 3.47
CA GLY A 63 -9.61 -5.97 2.84
C GLY A 63 -10.06 -6.79 1.66
N THR A 64 -10.92 -6.18 0.86
CA THR A 64 -11.53 -6.80 -0.32
C THR A 64 -11.08 -6.07 -1.57
N VAL A 65 -10.65 -6.81 -2.58
CA VAL A 65 -10.29 -6.24 -3.88
C VAL A 65 -11.53 -5.66 -4.53
N LEU A 66 -11.46 -4.40 -4.94
CA LEU A 66 -12.53 -3.69 -5.64
C LEU A 66 -12.28 -3.66 -7.14
N GLU A 67 -11.05 -3.38 -7.54
CA GLU A 67 -10.67 -3.28 -8.94
C GLU A 67 -9.22 -3.72 -9.12
N TYR A 68 -8.96 -4.48 -10.17
CA TYR A 68 -7.61 -4.92 -10.53
C TYR A 68 -7.46 -4.92 -12.04
N VAL A 69 -6.70 -3.96 -12.55
CA VAL A 69 -6.31 -3.88 -13.96
C VAL A 69 -4.79 -3.80 -13.99
N PRO A 70 -4.08 -4.86 -14.36
CA PRO A 70 -2.62 -4.93 -14.30
C PRO A 70 -1.96 -3.69 -14.95
N GLU A 71 -0.99 -3.12 -14.24
CA GLU A 71 -0.22 -1.95 -14.65
C GLU A 71 -1.03 -0.65 -14.77
N LYS A 72 -2.29 -0.65 -14.33
CA LYS A 72 -3.17 0.53 -14.41
C LYS A 72 -3.85 0.86 -13.10
N THR A 73 -4.56 -0.09 -12.49
CA THR A 73 -5.37 0.20 -11.31
C THR A 73 -5.39 -0.99 -10.35
N LEU A 74 -5.20 -0.70 -9.07
CA LEU A 74 -5.48 -1.61 -7.97
C LEU A 74 -6.24 -0.82 -6.91
N SER A 75 -7.46 -1.25 -6.59
CA SER A 75 -8.27 -0.63 -5.54
C SER A 75 -8.79 -1.70 -4.60
N PHE A 76 -8.75 -1.43 -3.32
CA PHE A 76 -9.21 -2.37 -2.29
C PHE A 76 -9.65 -1.63 -1.03
N THR A 77 -10.50 -2.30 -0.23
CA THR A 77 -10.86 -1.78 1.09
C THR A 77 -9.72 -2.04 2.06
N HIS A 78 -9.62 -1.22 3.09
CA HIS A 78 -8.51 -1.25 4.03
C HIS A 78 -9.03 -1.31 5.47
N LYS A 79 -8.63 -2.35 6.19
CA LYS A 79 -8.83 -2.50 7.63
C LYS A 79 -7.51 -2.91 8.26
N VAL A 80 -7.26 -2.44 9.48
CA VAL A 80 -6.08 -2.91 10.23
C VAL A 80 -6.32 -4.32 10.77
N GLY A 81 -5.24 -5.08 10.93
CA GLY A 81 -5.33 -6.43 11.47
C GLY A 81 -5.78 -6.46 12.93
N PRO A 82 -6.30 -7.60 13.40
CA PRO A 82 -6.85 -7.72 14.77
C PRO A 82 -5.89 -7.30 15.89
N SER A 83 -4.59 -7.48 15.70
CA SER A 83 -3.59 -7.11 16.70
C SER A 83 -3.51 -5.61 17.00
N TYR A 84 -4.05 -4.77 16.11
CA TYR A 84 -4.03 -3.32 16.25
C TYR A 84 -5.30 -2.75 16.88
N LEU A 85 -6.32 -3.57 17.10
CA LEU A 85 -7.64 -3.06 17.50
C LEU A 85 -7.74 -2.73 18.99
N LYS A 86 -7.17 -3.53 19.88
CA LYS A 86 -7.16 -3.27 21.34
C LYS A 86 -8.52 -2.75 21.87
N ASP A 87 -9.58 -3.51 21.62
CA ASP A 87 -10.96 -3.18 22.05
C ASP A 87 -11.62 -2.00 21.33
N ARG A 88 -11.06 -1.50 20.24
CA ARG A 88 -11.68 -0.46 19.42
C ARG A 88 -12.36 -1.04 18.18
N GLU A 89 -13.25 -0.26 17.58
CA GLU A 89 -13.88 -0.64 16.30
C GLU A 89 -12.86 -0.70 15.16
N ASN A 90 -13.11 -1.61 14.23
CA ASN A 90 -12.32 -1.73 13.01
C ASN A 90 -13.00 -0.94 11.90
N TYR A 91 -12.53 0.28 11.66
CA TYR A 91 -13.04 1.13 10.60
C TYR A 91 -12.46 0.72 9.27
N GLU A 92 -13.27 0.83 8.22
CA GLU A 92 -12.87 0.53 6.85
C GLU A 92 -12.64 1.82 6.07
N SER A 93 -11.57 1.85 5.31
CA SER A 93 -11.28 2.90 4.34
C SER A 93 -11.01 2.25 2.98
N ARG A 94 -10.65 3.05 1.97
CA ARG A 94 -10.36 2.55 0.62
C ARG A 94 -9.02 3.08 0.15
N ILE A 95 -8.23 2.21 -0.46
CA ILE A 95 -6.97 2.55 -1.10
C ILE A 95 -7.09 2.32 -2.59
N SER A 96 -6.63 3.28 -3.38
CA SER A 96 -6.62 3.17 -4.85
C SER A 96 -5.27 3.59 -5.40
N TRP A 97 -4.65 2.70 -6.16
CA TRP A 97 -3.43 2.93 -6.90
C TRP A 97 -3.76 3.08 -8.37
N GLN A 98 -3.24 4.13 -9.00
CA GLN A 98 -3.44 4.38 -10.42
C GLN A 98 -2.10 4.70 -11.08
N LEU A 99 -1.82 4.07 -12.22
CA LEU A 99 -0.60 4.24 -12.99
C LEU A 99 -0.93 4.69 -14.40
N GLU A 100 -0.15 5.65 -14.90
CA GLU A 100 -0.28 6.14 -16.27
C GLU A 100 1.11 6.39 -16.86
N ALA A 101 1.35 5.85 -18.05
CA ALA A 101 2.59 6.12 -18.78
C ALA A 101 2.56 7.57 -19.29
N VAL A 102 3.63 8.32 -19.02
CA VAL A 102 3.77 9.71 -19.45
C VAL A 102 5.17 9.86 -20.05
N GLY A 103 5.26 9.81 -21.37
CA GLY A 103 6.57 9.79 -22.04
C GLY A 103 7.41 8.61 -21.57
N GLY A 104 8.61 8.88 -21.08
CA GLY A 104 9.52 7.86 -20.58
C GLY A 104 9.37 7.55 -19.10
N CYS A 105 8.33 8.05 -18.43
CA CYS A 105 8.12 7.82 -17.02
C CYS A 105 6.69 7.35 -16.73
N THR A 106 6.41 7.04 -15.46
CA THR A 106 5.09 6.63 -14.99
C THR A 106 4.60 7.63 -13.95
N ARG A 107 3.38 8.12 -14.11
CA ARG A 107 2.69 8.87 -13.07
C ARG A 107 2.00 7.88 -12.14
N LEU A 108 2.33 7.94 -10.87
CA LEU A 108 1.69 7.15 -9.82
C LEU A 108 0.78 8.05 -9.01
N THR A 109 -0.47 7.61 -8.85
CA THR A 109 -1.44 8.29 -7.99
C THR A 109 -1.90 7.31 -6.91
N LEU A 110 -1.80 7.72 -5.65
CA LEU A 110 -2.39 7.02 -4.52
C LEU A 110 -3.51 7.87 -3.95
N ILE A 111 -4.67 7.26 -3.78
CA ILE A 111 -5.81 7.88 -3.10
C ILE A 111 -6.20 6.96 -1.95
N HIS A 112 -6.23 7.52 -0.73
CA HIS A 112 -6.72 6.82 0.46
C HIS A 112 -7.92 7.60 0.99
N ASP A 113 -9.12 7.09 0.77
CA ASP A 113 -10.38 7.79 1.01
C ASP A 113 -11.42 6.91 1.70
N GLU A 114 -12.65 7.35 1.70
CA GLU A 114 -13.76 6.66 2.38
C GLU A 114 -13.48 6.48 3.89
N TRP A 115 -12.84 7.47 4.48
CA TRP A 115 -12.49 7.48 5.88
C TRP A 115 -13.73 7.64 6.78
N HIS A 116 -13.83 6.79 7.80
CA HIS A 116 -14.78 7.03 8.88
C HIS A 116 -14.28 8.24 9.71
N PRO A 117 -15.17 9.16 10.11
CA PRO A 117 -14.75 10.37 10.85
C PRO A 117 -13.97 10.09 12.13
N ASP A 118 -14.17 8.93 12.74
CA ASP A 118 -13.55 8.57 14.01
C ASP A 118 -12.35 7.63 13.85
N ASP A 119 -11.90 7.37 12.61
CA ASP A 119 -10.79 6.45 12.37
C ASP A 119 -9.48 7.05 12.89
N PRO A 120 -8.88 6.46 13.94
CA PRO A 120 -7.65 7.00 14.54
C PRO A 120 -6.41 6.78 13.67
N SER A 121 -6.49 5.97 12.63
CA SER A 121 -5.34 5.67 11.78
C SER A 121 -5.09 6.74 10.70
N TYR A 122 -5.97 7.72 10.54
CA TYR A 122 -5.87 8.74 9.49
C TYR A 122 -4.54 9.51 9.53
N ALA A 123 -4.19 10.09 10.68
CA ALA A 123 -2.96 10.87 10.80
C ALA A 123 -1.70 10.01 10.65
N ALA A 124 -1.72 8.81 11.22
CA ALA A 124 -0.61 7.87 11.10
C ALA A 124 -0.43 7.40 9.65
N SER A 125 -1.53 7.22 8.92
CA SER A 125 -1.48 6.84 7.51
C SER A 125 -0.84 7.93 6.66
N ASP A 126 -1.19 9.19 6.88
CA ASP A 126 -0.59 10.30 6.14
C ASP A 126 0.94 10.33 6.32
N SER A 127 1.41 10.16 7.54
CA SER A 127 2.86 10.09 7.81
C SER A 127 3.51 8.86 7.18
N ALA A 128 2.88 7.69 7.29
CA ALA A 128 3.42 6.44 6.76
C ALA A 128 3.51 6.43 5.23
N TRP A 129 2.55 7.02 4.55
CA TRP A 129 2.55 7.05 3.08
C TRP A 129 3.80 7.71 2.51
N TRP A 130 4.31 8.76 3.14
CA TRP A 130 5.53 9.42 2.65
C TRP A 130 6.74 8.49 2.63
N HIS A 131 6.88 7.62 3.64
CA HIS A 131 7.95 6.61 3.67
C HIS A 131 7.73 5.56 2.57
N ILE A 132 6.52 5.03 2.49
CA ILE A 132 6.17 3.98 1.51
C ILE A 132 6.34 4.50 0.08
N LEU A 133 5.80 5.67 -0.22
CA LEU A 133 5.86 6.26 -1.56
C LEU A 133 7.28 6.60 -1.98
N SER A 134 8.09 7.11 -1.06
CA SER A 134 9.50 7.39 -1.32
C SER A 134 10.25 6.11 -1.67
N ASN A 135 9.97 5.01 -0.97
CA ASN A 135 10.57 3.71 -1.26
C ASN A 135 10.07 3.09 -2.55
N ILE A 136 8.79 3.28 -2.91
CA ILE A 136 8.28 2.84 -4.21
C ILE A 136 9.09 3.51 -5.34
N LYS A 137 9.23 4.82 -5.26
CA LYS A 137 9.97 5.60 -6.27
C LYS A 137 11.44 5.16 -6.33
N THR A 138 12.11 5.11 -5.19
CA THR A 138 13.53 4.79 -5.12
C THR A 138 13.79 3.37 -5.58
N LEU A 139 12.99 2.40 -5.17
CA LEU A 139 13.15 1.01 -5.59
C LEU A 139 12.95 0.86 -7.10
N ALA A 140 11.89 1.45 -7.66
CA ALA A 140 11.61 1.38 -9.09
C ALA A 140 12.71 2.02 -9.93
N GLU A 141 13.30 3.13 -9.46
CA GLU A 141 14.31 3.89 -10.19
C GLU A 141 15.73 3.35 -10.05
N THR A 142 16.06 2.77 -8.89
CA THR A 142 17.45 2.41 -8.56
C THR A 142 17.68 0.94 -8.23
N GLY A 143 16.63 0.18 -7.92
CA GLY A 143 16.73 -1.19 -7.44
C GLY A 143 17.03 -1.31 -5.95
N HIS A 144 17.05 -0.20 -5.22
CA HIS A 144 17.32 -0.13 -3.78
C HIS A 144 16.23 0.65 -3.06
N THR A 145 16.14 0.50 -1.74
CA THR A 145 15.26 1.30 -0.90
C THR A 145 16.07 2.28 -0.06
N LEU A 146 15.38 3.28 0.48
CA LEU A 146 15.97 4.21 1.44
C LEU A 146 16.06 3.54 2.80
N ASP A 147 17.11 3.87 3.54
CA ASP A 147 17.27 3.44 4.93
C ASP A 147 16.74 4.55 5.84
N PHE A 148 15.60 4.32 6.45
CA PHE A 148 15.01 5.25 7.41
C PHE A 148 15.46 4.99 8.85
N GLY A 149 16.39 4.07 9.06
CA GLY A 149 16.83 3.66 10.39
C GLY A 149 15.86 2.69 11.04
N SER A 150 15.89 2.62 12.35
CA SER A 150 14.97 1.76 13.11
C SER A 150 13.67 2.51 13.44
N PHE A 151 12.58 1.81 13.40
CA PHE A 151 11.26 2.32 13.78
C PHE A 151 10.81 1.74 15.10
#